data_98f0f6c66c01f45b6ff0239e23b64e28
#
_entry.id   98f0f6c66c01f45b6ff0239e23b64e28
#
_cell.length_a   1.000
_cell.length_b   1.000
_cell.length_c   1.000
_cell.angle_alpha   90.00
_cell.angle_beta   90.00
_cell.angle_gamma   90.00
#
_symmetry.space_group_name_H-M   'P 1'
#
loop_
_entity.id
_entity.type
_entity.pdbx_description
1 polymer ?
#
loop_
_entity_poly.entity_id
_entity_poly.type
_entity_poly.pdbx_seq_one_letter_code
_entity_poly.pdbx_strand_id
1 'polypeptide(L)'
;MTNKFETSRVNVLLLVLLSLFLGSCSDSDNNSPSDSPVTIGISWRSDLDSEFYTNVVTAIKECGATPVLLTQVKCNDITYQDGEVTADCIDEAGHLTLSAASTLRASVDNSNAGDAVKSVDAVIFTGGEDVSPTLLANPQPWHGIEAERDYNATRDVNDYTLMAYCLKQDISLLGLCRGMQMLGVISGATVIQDIPTFFAQRGETYDYIHRNEKSSPDAYRDYSPHDVTVVKGTKLYDIAGELLHNVPSWHHQALLSVEGTPLVMSGYTIVNGMKMIEAIERTDKTFAIGFQFHPEAAIVKHCTGAANKDNFMSMKEAKNLITSFITLIKTRKASKPTN
;
A
#
# COMPACT_ATOMS: atom_id res chain seq x y z
N MET A 1 -16.04 34.47 -43.62
CA MET A 1 -15.01 35.00 -42.69
C MET A 1 -14.52 33.85 -41.84
N THR A 2 -13.39 33.31 -42.22
CA THR A 2 -12.75 32.14 -41.64
C THR A 2 -11.67 32.62 -40.67
N ASN A 3 -11.77 32.27 -39.40
CA ASN A 3 -10.67 32.46 -38.45
C ASN A 3 -10.07 31.10 -38.09
N LYS A 4 -8.82 30.92 -38.55
CA LYS A 4 -7.91 29.85 -38.14
C LYS A 4 -7.39 30.13 -36.74
N PHE A 5 -7.47 29.13 -35.84
CA PHE A 5 -6.66 29.12 -34.62
C PHE A 5 -5.40 28.30 -34.85
N GLU A 6 -4.26 28.96 -34.76
CA GLU A 6 -2.94 28.35 -34.76
C GLU A 6 -2.65 27.70 -33.38
N THR A 7 -2.27 26.45 -33.40
CA THR A 7 -1.77 25.74 -32.22
C THR A 7 -0.26 26.00 -32.07
N SER A 8 0.11 26.73 -31.05
CA SER A 8 1.49 26.92 -30.61
C SER A 8 1.99 25.66 -29.89
N ARG A 9 2.99 25.00 -30.49
CA ARG A 9 3.75 23.91 -29.85
C ARG A 9 4.83 24.53 -28.96
N VAL A 10 4.75 24.35 -27.68
CA VAL A 10 5.85 24.68 -26.74
C VAL A 10 6.80 23.49 -26.67
N ASN A 11 7.98 23.65 -27.23
CA ASN A 11 9.09 22.73 -27.07
C ASN A 11 9.74 22.95 -25.69
N VAL A 12 9.63 21.98 -24.77
CA VAL A 12 10.40 21.98 -23.54
C VAL A 12 11.76 21.35 -23.81
N LEU A 13 12.79 22.19 -23.80
CA LEU A 13 14.19 21.82 -23.96
C LEU A 13 14.72 21.35 -22.61
N LEU A 14 15.02 20.06 -22.47
CA LEU A 14 15.61 19.45 -21.27
C LEU A 14 17.12 19.77 -21.27
N LEU A 15 17.56 20.71 -20.43
CA LEU A 15 18.98 21.01 -20.17
C LEU A 15 19.55 20.03 -19.16
N VAL A 16 20.37 19.09 -19.63
CA VAL A 16 21.22 18.25 -18.79
C VAL A 16 22.50 19.01 -18.48
N LEU A 17 22.66 19.47 -17.26
CA LEU A 17 23.92 20.03 -16.75
C LEU A 17 24.82 18.90 -16.25
N LEU A 18 25.84 18.58 -17.04
CA LEU A 18 26.95 17.68 -16.67
C LEU A 18 28.01 18.50 -15.95
N SER A 19 28.10 18.40 -14.63
CA SER A 19 29.21 18.96 -13.84
C SER A 19 30.31 17.91 -13.63
N LEU A 20 31.42 18.05 -14.34
CA LEU A 20 32.66 17.34 -14.09
C LEU A 20 33.36 17.90 -12.85
N PHE A 21 33.47 17.10 -11.81
CA PHE A 21 34.44 17.35 -10.74
C PHE A 21 35.61 16.37 -10.91
N LEU A 22 36.78 16.93 -11.25
CA LEU A 22 38.08 16.31 -11.06
C LEU A 22 38.55 16.60 -9.64
N GLY A 23 38.80 15.58 -8.86
CA GLY A 23 39.27 15.73 -7.49
C GLY A 23 39.98 14.47 -7.00
N SER A 24 41.28 14.46 -7.18
CA SER A 24 42.36 13.89 -6.34
C SER A 24 42.15 12.58 -5.58
N CYS A 25 42.93 11.57 -5.94
CA CYS A 25 43.19 10.35 -5.17
C CYS A 25 43.82 10.67 -3.79
N SER A 26 43.27 10.08 -2.76
CA SER A 26 44.02 9.64 -1.58
C SER A 26 43.47 8.29 -1.14
N ASP A 27 44.29 7.26 -1.30
CA ASP A 27 44.04 5.91 -0.80
C ASP A 27 43.90 5.94 0.71
N SER A 28 42.74 5.56 1.22
CA SER A 28 42.59 5.02 2.56
C SER A 28 41.51 3.95 2.46
N ASP A 29 41.96 2.70 2.53
CA ASP A 29 41.15 1.50 2.69
C ASP A 29 40.29 1.61 3.97
N ASN A 30 39.09 2.15 3.83
CA ASN A 30 38.02 1.98 4.81
C ASN A 30 36.91 1.20 4.12
N ASN A 31 36.87 -0.10 4.37
CA ASN A 31 35.78 -0.99 4.07
C ASN A 31 34.53 -0.56 4.88
N SER A 32 33.92 0.55 4.51
CA SER A 32 32.56 0.91 4.94
C SER A 32 31.58 0.05 4.17
N PRO A 33 30.52 -0.51 4.82
CA PRO A 33 29.48 -1.24 4.12
C PRO A 33 28.93 -0.38 3.00
N SER A 34 28.75 -0.93 1.81
CA SER A 34 28.35 -0.22 0.59
C SER A 34 27.20 0.74 0.86
N ASP A 35 27.47 2.03 0.73
CA ASP A 35 26.51 3.13 0.98
C ASP A 35 25.55 3.29 -0.21
N SER A 36 25.19 2.17 -0.86
CA SER A 36 24.24 2.18 -1.96
C SER A 36 22.84 2.47 -1.43
N PRO A 37 22.15 3.46 -2.00
CA PRO A 37 20.82 3.85 -1.55
C PRO A 37 19.84 2.67 -1.58
N VAL A 38 18.95 2.60 -0.59
CA VAL A 38 17.86 1.62 -0.59
C VAL A 38 16.87 1.99 -1.68
N THR A 39 16.50 1.00 -2.50
CA THR A 39 15.54 1.15 -3.58
C THR A 39 14.24 0.44 -3.20
N ILE A 40 13.14 1.19 -3.14
CA ILE A 40 11.82 0.70 -2.76
C ILE A 40 10.93 0.63 -4.01
N GLY A 41 10.48 -0.57 -4.35
CA GLY A 41 9.46 -0.77 -5.37
C GLY A 41 8.09 -0.33 -4.85
N ILE A 42 7.33 0.39 -5.67
CA ILE A 42 5.93 0.69 -5.42
C ILE A 42 5.11 -0.19 -6.35
N SER A 43 4.17 -0.95 -5.80
CA SER A 43 3.29 -1.83 -6.58
C SER A 43 2.57 -1.04 -7.67
N TRP A 44 2.43 -1.66 -8.84
CA TRP A 44 1.85 -1.02 -10.02
C TRP A 44 0.38 -0.60 -9.82
N ARG A 45 0.02 0.50 -10.44
CA ARG A 45 -1.35 0.93 -10.69
C ARG A 45 -1.41 1.74 -12.00
N SER A 46 -2.60 1.83 -12.59
CA SER A 46 -2.81 2.52 -13.85
C SER A 46 -2.81 4.05 -13.74
N ASP A 47 -3.25 4.58 -12.60
CA ASP A 47 -3.39 6.02 -12.32
C ASP A 47 -2.17 6.57 -11.56
N LEU A 48 -1.14 6.95 -12.26
CA LEU A 48 0.11 7.48 -11.68
C LEU A 48 -0.05 8.85 -11.00
N ASP A 49 -1.12 9.57 -11.31
CA ASP A 49 -1.44 10.89 -10.74
C ASP A 49 -2.24 10.78 -9.44
N SER A 50 -2.66 9.58 -9.06
CA SER A 50 -3.38 9.35 -7.80
C SER A 50 -2.55 9.78 -6.59
N GLU A 51 -3.20 10.44 -5.63
CA GLU A 51 -2.56 10.81 -4.37
C GLU A 51 -2.04 9.60 -3.60
N PHE A 52 -2.68 8.43 -3.71
CA PHE A 52 -2.18 7.16 -3.13
C PHE A 52 -0.81 6.76 -3.67
N TYR A 53 -0.45 7.22 -4.86
CA TYR A 53 0.83 6.94 -5.48
C TYR A 53 1.85 8.04 -5.20
N THR A 54 1.47 9.28 -5.46
CA THR A 54 2.35 10.45 -5.33
C THR A 54 2.75 10.70 -3.87
N ASN A 55 1.86 10.42 -2.92
CA ASN A 55 2.16 10.50 -1.49
C ASN A 55 3.22 9.47 -1.08
N VAL A 56 3.11 8.23 -1.55
CA VAL A 56 4.09 7.16 -1.26
C VAL A 56 5.45 7.50 -1.88
N VAL A 57 5.48 8.00 -3.12
CA VAL A 57 6.72 8.48 -3.77
C VAL A 57 7.39 9.56 -2.93
N THR A 58 6.62 10.54 -2.46
CA THR A 58 7.13 11.63 -1.62
C THR A 58 7.63 11.10 -0.28
N ALA A 59 6.86 10.24 0.39
CA ALA A 59 7.23 9.68 1.69
C ALA A 59 8.53 8.86 1.63
N ILE A 60 8.72 8.03 0.60
CA ILE A 60 9.96 7.26 0.40
C ILE A 60 11.16 8.20 0.26
N LYS A 61 11.05 9.26 -0.57
CA LYS A 61 12.11 10.26 -0.77
C LYS A 61 12.42 11.00 0.52
N GLU A 62 11.40 11.45 1.24
CA GLU A 62 11.51 12.16 2.51
C GLU A 62 12.15 11.30 3.64
N CYS A 63 12.06 9.98 3.51
CA CYS A 63 12.69 9.01 4.41
C CYS A 63 14.07 8.51 3.91
N GLY A 64 14.61 9.09 2.84
CA GLY A 64 15.98 8.86 2.38
C GLY A 64 16.16 7.55 1.58
N ALA A 65 15.15 7.09 0.87
CA ALA A 65 15.23 5.97 -0.08
C ALA A 65 14.82 6.40 -1.50
N THR A 66 15.10 5.53 -2.47
CA THR A 66 14.76 5.78 -3.88
C THR A 66 13.49 5.02 -4.25
N PRO A 67 12.39 5.70 -4.61
CA PRO A 67 11.19 5.03 -5.10
C PRO A 67 11.37 4.56 -6.54
N VAL A 68 10.90 3.35 -6.85
CA VAL A 68 10.82 2.79 -8.19
C VAL A 68 9.40 2.32 -8.44
N LEU A 69 8.76 2.85 -9.48
CA LEU A 69 7.44 2.41 -9.91
C LEU A 69 7.60 1.07 -10.63
N LEU A 70 7.02 0.00 -10.06
CA LEU A 70 7.12 -1.33 -10.64
C LEU A 70 6.25 -1.43 -11.91
N THR A 71 6.70 -2.24 -12.84
CA THR A 71 5.88 -2.63 -13.99
C THR A 71 4.74 -3.54 -13.54
N GLN A 72 3.66 -3.59 -14.31
CA GLN A 72 2.55 -4.48 -14.05
C GLN A 72 3.00 -5.93 -13.92
N VAL A 73 2.61 -6.56 -12.81
CA VAL A 73 2.79 -7.99 -12.60
C VAL A 73 1.56 -8.73 -13.13
N LYS A 74 1.81 -9.72 -13.97
CA LYS A 74 0.79 -10.56 -14.63
C LYS A 74 0.97 -12.01 -14.22
N CYS A 75 -0.14 -12.66 -13.89
CA CYS A 75 -0.22 -14.12 -13.81
C CYS A 75 -0.48 -14.65 -15.24
N ASN A 76 0.37 -15.55 -15.74
CA ASN A 76 0.27 -16.02 -17.13
C ASN A 76 -0.96 -16.87 -17.42
N ASP A 77 -1.64 -17.39 -16.38
CA ASP A 77 -2.86 -18.18 -16.50
C ASP A 77 -4.14 -17.31 -16.43
N ILE A 78 -4.00 -15.99 -16.34
CA ILE A 78 -5.06 -14.99 -16.48
C ILE A 78 -4.94 -14.33 -17.86
N THR A 79 -6.06 -14.07 -18.50
CA THR A 79 -6.09 -13.43 -19.82
C THR A 79 -6.13 -11.91 -19.72
N TYR A 80 -5.41 -11.24 -20.64
CA TYR A 80 -5.31 -9.78 -20.70
C TYR A 80 -5.54 -9.26 -22.12
N GLN A 81 -6.17 -8.11 -22.20
CA GLN A 81 -6.29 -7.31 -23.42
C GLN A 81 -5.86 -5.88 -23.11
N ASP A 82 -4.94 -5.31 -23.87
CA ASP A 82 -4.39 -3.94 -23.70
C ASP A 82 -3.87 -3.65 -22.28
N GLY A 83 -3.41 -4.70 -21.58
CA GLY A 83 -2.89 -4.60 -20.22
C GLY A 83 -3.93 -4.86 -19.13
N GLU A 84 -5.22 -4.83 -19.43
CA GLU A 84 -6.30 -5.08 -18.50
C GLU A 84 -6.73 -6.56 -18.52
N VAL A 85 -7.18 -7.06 -17.37
CA VAL A 85 -7.79 -8.40 -17.26
C VAL A 85 -9.06 -8.44 -18.10
N THR A 86 -9.22 -9.51 -18.89
CA THR A 86 -10.34 -9.62 -19.84
C THR A 86 -11.70 -9.88 -19.17
N ALA A 87 -12.78 -9.53 -19.89
CA ALA A 87 -14.15 -9.59 -19.39
C ALA A 87 -14.61 -11.01 -18.98
N ASP A 88 -14.00 -12.08 -19.49
CA ASP A 88 -14.27 -13.46 -19.07
C ASP A 88 -13.71 -13.79 -17.65
N CYS A 89 -12.78 -12.99 -17.18
CA CYS A 89 -12.23 -13.08 -15.82
C CYS A 89 -12.91 -12.13 -14.83
N ILE A 90 -13.82 -11.27 -15.26
CA ILE A 90 -14.48 -10.22 -14.46
C ILE A 90 -15.98 -10.47 -14.47
N ASP A 91 -16.64 -10.35 -13.32
CA ASP A 91 -18.09 -10.41 -13.21
C ASP A 91 -18.75 -9.05 -13.53
N GLU A 92 -20.09 -9.02 -13.57
CA GLU A 92 -20.87 -7.80 -13.85
C GLU A 92 -20.65 -6.67 -12.82
N ALA A 93 -20.13 -7.01 -11.65
CA ALA A 93 -19.84 -6.06 -10.59
C ALA A 93 -18.39 -5.51 -10.64
N GLY A 94 -17.56 -5.97 -11.58
CA GLY A 94 -16.17 -5.58 -11.72
C GLY A 94 -15.18 -6.38 -10.88
N HIS A 95 -15.64 -7.43 -10.17
CA HIS A 95 -14.76 -8.31 -9.41
C HIS A 95 -14.11 -9.35 -10.32
N LEU A 96 -12.99 -9.92 -9.86
CA LEU A 96 -12.54 -11.20 -10.40
C LEU A 96 -13.64 -12.25 -10.21
N THR A 97 -13.92 -13.05 -11.25
CA THR A 97 -14.80 -14.21 -11.12
C THR A 97 -14.21 -15.22 -10.15
N LEU A 98 -15.05 -16.09 -9.55
CA LEU A 98 -14.57 -17.18 -8.68
C LEU A 98 -13.56 -18.09 -9.41
N SER A 99 -13.77 -18.33 -10.71
CA SER A 99 -12.87 -19.12 -11.54
C SER A 99 -11.51 -18.42 -11.68
N ALA A 100 -11.49 -17.13 -12.04
CA ALA A 100 -10.25 -16.36 -12.18
C ALA A 100 -9.50 -16.26 -10.84
N ALA A 101 -10.20 -16.00 -9.73
CA ALA A 101 -9.61 -15.97 -8.40
C ALA A 101 -9.02 -17.33 -7.97
N SER A 102 -9.67 -18.46 -8.34
CA SER A 102 -9.15 -19.80 -8.11
C SER A 102 -7.90 -20.09 -8.94
N THR A 103 -7.93 -19.73 -10.22
CA THR A 103 -6.77 -19.83 -11.12
C THR A 103 -5.61 -19.02 -10.60
N LEU A 104 -5.85 -17.77 -10.21
CA LEU A 104 -4.81 -16.88 -9.64
C LEU A 104 -4.15 -17.49 -8.41
N ARG A 105 -4.93 -18.02 -7.45
CA ARG A 105 -4.38 -18.68 -6.25
C ARG A 105 -3.52 -19.90 -6.58
N ALA A 106 -3.89 -20.67 -7.59
CA ALA A 106 -3.16 -21.88 -8.00
C ALA A 106 -1.88 -21.58 -8.79
N SER A 107 -1.78 -20.42 -9.44
CA SER A 107 -0.79 -20.13 -10.48
C SER A 107 0.10 -18.91 -10.18
N VAL A 108 0.13 -18.41 -8.94
CA VAL A 108 0.93 -17.22 -8.58
C VAL A 108 2.40 -17.31 -8.98
N ASP A 109 2.95 -18.53 -9.05
CA ASP A 109 4.34 -18.79 -9.46
C ASP A 109 4.54 -18.64 -10.97
N ASN A 110 3.47 -18.76 -11.77
CA ASN A 110 3.50 -18.58 -13.23
C ASN A 110 3.31 -17.10 -13.57
N SER A 111 4.31 -16.27 -13.28
CA SER A 111 4.20 -14.82 -13.41
C SER A 111 5.54 -14.14 -13.69
N ASN A 112 5.49 -12.85 -14.03
CA ASN A 112 6.66 -11.99 -14.16
C ASN A 112 7.05 -11.26 -12.85
N ALA A 113 6.56 -11.69 -11.69
CA ALA A 113 6.82 -11.01 -10.42
C ALA A 113 8.31 -10.91 -10.08
N GLY A 114 9.08 -11.97 -10.35
CA GLY A 114 10.53 -11.97 -10.14
C GLY A 114 11.27 -10.92 -10.95
N ASP A 115 10.87 -10.68 -12.20
CA ASP A 115 11.43 -9.64 -13.05
C ASP A 115 11.07 -8.24 -12.56
N ALA A 116 9.83 -8.06 -12.09
CA ALA A 116 9.36 -6.78 -11.58
C ALA A 116 10.17 -6.30 -10.36
N VAL A 117 10.60 -7.21 -9.49
CA VAL A 117 11.29 -6.84 -8.23
C VAL A 117 12.81 -6.99 -8.27
N LYS A 118 13.41 -7.44 -9.37
CA LYS A 118 14.87 -7.73 -9.44
C LYS A 118 15.77 -6.52 -9.16
N SER A 119 15.27 -5.31 -9.35
CA SER A 119 16.03 -4.05 -9.18
C SER A 119 15.70 -3.29 -7.89
N VAL A 120 14.88 -3.87 -7.00
CA VAL A 120 14.46 -3.21 -5.77
C VAL A 120 14.82 -4.04 -4.55
N ASP A 121 15.00 -3.37 -3.42
CA ASP A 121 15.39 -4.02 -2.16
C ASP A 121 14.16 -4.45 -1.32
N ALA A 122 13.01 -3.82 -1.54
CA ALA A 122 11.74 -4.10 -0.87
C ALA A 122 10.55 -3.52 -1.66
N VAL A 123 9.31 -3.82 -1.25
CA VAL A 123 8.10 -3.38 -1.95
C VAL A 123 7.12 -2.70 -0.99
N ILE A 124 6.52 -1.58 -1.43
CA ILE A 124 5.35 -0.96 -0.79
C ILE A 124 4.13 -1.18 -1.68
N PHE A 125 3.05 -1.68 -1.08
CA PHE A 125 1.72 -1.81 -1.69
C PHE A 125 0.86 -0.64 -1.23
N THR A 126 0.30 0.11 -2.16
CA THR A 126 -0.41 1.36 -1.88
C THR A 126 -1.89 1.15 -1.54
N GLY A 127 -2.54 2.19 -1.01
CA GLY A 127 -3.98 2.30 -0.89
C GLY A 127 -4.70 2.30 -2.25
N GLY A 128 -6.02 2.43 -2.24
CA GLY A 128 -6.89 2.52 -3.42
C GLY A 128 -8.12 1.64 -3.36
N GLU A 129 -8.54 1.10 -4.48
CA GLU A 129 -9.78 0.37 -4.73
C GLU A 129 -9.96 -0.85 -3.80
N ASP A 130 -11.17 -1.32 -3.66
CA ASP A 130 -11.52 -2.50 -2.85
C ASP A 130 -10.89 -3.78 -3.39
N VAL A 131 -10.62 -4.74 -2.51
CA VAL A 131 -10.17 -6.08 -2.91
C VAL A 131 -11.38 -6.94 -3.30
N SER A 132 -11.34 -7.62 -4.44
CA SER A 132 -12.42 -8.50 -4.90
C SER A 132 -12.81 -9.53 -3.84
N PRO A 133 -14.10 -9.63 -3.46
CA PRO A 133 -14.57 -10.57 -2.44
C PRO A 133 -14.30 -12.04 -2.78
N THR A 134 -14.14 -12.36 -4.08
CA THR A 134 -13.79 -13.70 -4.58
C THR A 134 -12.38 -14.14 -4.21
N LEU A 135 -11.48 -13.20 -3.85
CA LEU A 135 -10.13 -13.49 -3.35
C LEU A 135 -10.11 -13.88 -1.86
N LEU A 136 -11.19 -13.65 -1.13
CA LEU A 136 -11.28 -14.05 0.28
C LEU A 136 -11.20 -15.58 0.41
N ALA A 137 -10.69 -16.06 1.54
CA ALA A 137 -10.62 -17.49 1.85
C ALA A 137 -12.01 -18.14 1.82
N ASN A 138 -13.03 -17.41 2.27
CA ASN A 138 -14.43 -17.77 2.17
C ASN A 138 -15.14 -16.67 1.37
N PRO A 139 -15.21 -16.78 0.03
CA PRO A 139 -15.84 -15.78 -0.81
C PRO A 139 -17.27 -15.49 -0.38
N GLN A 140 -17.63 -14.23 -0.26
CA GLN A 140 -18.97 -13.76 0.07
C GLN A 140 -19.45 -12.81 -1.02
N PRO A 141 -20.76 -12.72 -1.27
CA PRO A 141 -21.29 -11.64 -2.10
C PRO A 141 -21.00 -10.27 -1.45
N TRP A 142 -21.04 -9.23 -2.26
CA TRP A 142 -20.93 -7.87 -1.74
C TRP A 142 -22.03 -7.55 -0.73
N HIS A 143 -21.66 -6.97 0.40
CA HIS A 143 -22.55 -6.64 1.52
C HIS A 143 -22.46 -5.17 1.93
N GLY A 144 -22.03 -4.28 1.06
CA GLY A 144 -21.87 -2.87 1.35
C GLY A 144 -22.84 -1.97 0.60
N ILE A 145 -22.59 -0.69 0.70
CA ILE A 145 -23.34 0.36 -0.01
C ILE A 145 -22.87 0.36 -1.47
N GLU A 146 -23.79 0.18 -2.42
CA GLU A 146 -23.48 0.07 -3.84
C GLU A 146 -22.68 1.27 -4.39
N ALA A 147 -23.01 2.47 -3.93
CA ALA A 147 -22.31 3.69 -4.34
C ALA A 147 -20.86 3.82 -3.82
N GLU A 148 -20.46 2.98 -2.89
CA GLU A 148 -19.10 2.95 -2.33
C GLU A 148 -18.27 1.78 -2.88
N ARG A 149 -18.85 0.94 -3.75
CA ARG A 149 -18.19 -0.18 -4.37
C ARG A 149 -17.21 0.31 -5.45
N ASP A 150 -15.95 -0.04 -5.31
CA ASP A 150 -14.87 0.37 -6.22
C ASP A 150 -13.86 -0.78 -6.39
N TYR A 151 -13.88 -1.47 -7.53
CA TYR A 151 -13.05 -2.63 -7.79
C TYR A 151 -12.17 -2.45 -9.01
N ASN A 152 -10.98 -3.04 -8.96
CA ASN A 152 -10.05 -3.10 -10.06
C ASN A 152 -9.43 -4.50 -10.16
N ALA A 153 -10.03 -5.36 -10.98
CA ALA A 153 -9.60 -6.73 -11.14
C ALA A 153 -8.15 -6.86 -11.65
N THR A 154 -7.69 -5.95 -12.50
CA THR A 154 -6.31 -5.94 -13.00
C THR A 154 -5.34 -5.68 -11.86
N ARG A 155 -5.66 -4.73 -11.00
CA ARG A 155 -4.86 -4.42 -9.83
C ARG A 155 -4.90 -5.55 -8.78
N ASP A 156 -6.04 -6.23 -8.64
CA ASP A 156 -6.14 -7.41 -7.78
C ASP A 156 -5.18 -8.51 -8.21
N VAL A 157 -5.12 -8.83 -9.51
CA VAL A 157 -4.17 -9.82 -10.03
C VAL A 157 -2.73 -9.36 -9.82
N ASN A 158 -2.42 -8.10 -10.10
CA ASN A 158 -1.08 -7.54 -9.90
C ASN A 158 -0.64 -7.64 -8.44
N ASP A 159 -1.44 -7.09 -7.50
CA ASP A 159 -1.05 -7.01 -6.10
C ASP A 159 -1.04 -8.38 -5.43
N TYR A 160 -2.01 -9.25 -5.74
CA TYR A 160 -2.05 -10.61 -5.22
C TYR A 160 -0.81 -11.40 -5.65
N THR A 161 -0.50 -11.41 -6.95
CA THR A 161 0.64 -12.16 -7.51
C THR A 161 1.97 -11.64 -6.97
N LEU A 162 2.16 -10.32 -7.00
CA LEU A 162 3.39 -9.69 -6.52
C LEU A 162 3.60 -9.93 -5.02
N MET A 163 2.55 -9.76 -4.21
CA MET A 163 2.65 -9.94 -2.76
C MET A 163 2.88 -11.40 -2.38
N ALA A 164 2.19 -12.34 -3.04
CA ALA A 164 2.44 -13.77 -2.84
C ALA A 164 3.89 -14.15 -3.17
N TYR A 165 4.44 -13.61 -4.27
CA TYR A 165 5.83 -13.79 -4.62
C TYR A 165 6.78 -13.20 -3.57
N CYS A 166 6.54 -11.96 -3.12
CA CYS A 166 7.35 -11.32 -2.07
C CYS A 166 7.34 -12.14 -0.77
N LEU A 167 6.18 -12.62 -0.35
CA LEU A 167 6.05 -13.47 0.84
C LEU A 167 6.80 -14.80 0.67
N LYS A 168 6.73 -15.43 -0.50
CA LYS A 168 7.44 -16.68 -0.79
C LYS A 168 8.96 -16.50 -0.76
N GLN A 169 9.47 -15.41 -1.31
CA GLN A 169 10.90 -15.10 -1.38
C GLN A 169 11.43 -14.34 -0.14
N ASP A 170 10.61 -14.12 0.87
CA ASP A 170 10.92 -13.28 2.03
C ASP A 170 11.48 -11.90 1.64
N ILE A 171 10.93 -11.31 0.56
CA ILE A 171 11.18 -9.90 0.21
C ILE A 171 10.40 -9.03 1.19
N SER A 172 11.10 -8.11 1.86
CA SER A 172 10.47 -7.21 2.82
C SER A 172 9.38 -6.37 2.15
N LEU A 173 8.21 -6.27 2.78
CA LEU A 173 7.08 -5.52 2.25
C LEU A 173 6.34 -4.71 3.32
N LEU A 174 5.77 -3.59 2.88
CA LEU A 174 4.86 -2.75 3.65
C LEU A 174 3.56 -2.59 2.85
N GLY A 175 2.41 -2.92 3.47
CA GLY A 175 1.09 -2.68 2.90
C GLY A 175 0.44 -1.46 3.53
N LEU A 176 -0.08 -0.54 2.72
CA LEU A 176 -0.81 0.66 3.16
C LEU A 176 -2.28 0.53 2.73
N CYS A 177 -3.20 0.67 3.67
CA CYS A 177 -4.65 0.60 3.47
C CYS A 177 -5.05 -0.68 2.69
N ARG A 178 -5.40 -0.56 1.40
CA ARG A 178 -5.67 -1.71 0.53
C ARG A 178 -4.51 -2.74 0.54
N GLY A 179 -3.24 -2.27 0.58
CA GLY A 179 -2.07 -3.16 0.66
C GLY A 179 -2.04 -4.00 1.94
N MET A 180 -2.48 -3.45 3.08
CA MET A 180 -2.68 -4.22 4.30
C MET A 180 -3.80 -5.25 4.15
N GLN A 181 -4.92 -4.85 3.54
CA GLN A 181 -6.05 -5.76 3.30
C GLN A 181 -5.64 -6.92 2.40
N MET A 182 -4.88 -6.66 1.33
CA MET A 182 -4.33 -7.69 0.45
C MET A 182 -3.39 -8.66 1.21
N LEU A 183 -2.55 -8.15 2.11
CA LEU A 183 -1.73 -8.99 3.01
C LEU A 183 -2.59 -9.88 3.90
N GLY A 184 -3.69 -9.33 4.43
CA GLY A 184 -4.70 -10.07 5.18
C GLY A 184 -5.34 -11.17 4.35
N VAL A 185 -5.83 -10.83 3.16
CA VAL A 185 -6.53 -11.75 2.23
C VAL A 185 -5.63 -12.92 1.82
N ILE A 186 -4.41 -12.65 1.38
CA ILE A 186 -3.42 -13.70 1.01
C ILE A 186 -3.09 -14.61 2.19
N SER A 187 -3.13 -14.07 3.40
CA SER A 187 -2.83 -14.81 4.62
C SER A 187 -4.04 -15.56 5.20
N GLY A 188 -5.24 -15.38 4.64
CA GLY A 188 -6.47 -16.07 5.05
C GLY A 188 -7.31 -15.33 6.10
N ALA A 189 -7.05 -14.03 6.32
CA ALA A 189 -7.85 -13.20 7.22
C ALA A 189 -9.29 -13.03 6.73
N THR A 190 -10.21 -12.77 7.67
CA THR A 190 -11.58 -12.39 7.34
C THR A 190 -11.70 -10.88 7.20
N VAL A 191 -12.60 -10.42 6.32
CA VAL A 191 -12.76 -9.02 5.92
C VAL A 191 -14.17 -8.53 6.22
N ILE A 192 -14.27 -7.31 6.74
CA ILE A 192 -15.48 -6.49 6.73
C ILE A 192 -15.48 -5.74 5.40
N GLN A 193 -16.46 -6.03 4.54
CA GLN A 193 -16.53 -5.43 3.20
C GLN A 193 -17.01 -3.97 3.23
N ASP A 194 -17.77 -3.59 4.26
CA ASP A 194 -18.24 -2.22 4.47
C ASP A 194 -18.57 -1.99 5.94
N ILE A 195 -17.79 -1.15 6.60
CA ILE A 195 -17.88 -0.91 8.05
C ILE A 195 -19.25 -0.34 8.45
N PRO A 196 -19.82 0.69 7.78
CA PRO A 196 -21.14 1.18 8.12
C PRO A 196 -22.21 0.09 8.05
N THR A 197 -22.24 -0.69 6.98
CA THR A 197 -23.19 -1.81 6.82
C THR A 197 -23.00 -2.89 7.88
N PHE A 198 -21.76 -3.21 8.22
CA PHE A 198 -21.43 -4.19 9.25
C PHE A 198 -22.01 -3.83 10.63
N PHE A 199 -21.93 -2.56 11.03
CA PHE A 199 -22.51 -2.09 12.29
C PHE A 199 -24.03 -1.95 12.19
N ALA A 200 -24.57 -1.43 11.08
CA ALA A 200 -26.02 -1.33 10.86
C ALA A 200 -26.73 -2.70 10.96
N GLN A 201 -26.14 -3.77 10.41
CA GLN A 201 -26.68 -5.14 10.51
C GLN A 201 -26.71 -5.67 11.95
N ARG A 202 -25.97 -5.05 12.87
CA ARG A 202 -25.97 -5.35 14.32
C ARG A 202 -26.90 -4.44 15.12
N GLY A 203 -27.56 -3.50 14.46
CA GLY A 203 -28.36 -2.47 15.13
C GLY A 203 -27.52 -1.42 15.86
N GLU A 204 -26.26 -1.26 15.47
CA GLU A 204 -25.32 -0.32 16.05
C GLU A 204 -25.09 0.87 15.14
N THR A 205 -24.80 2.05 15.70
CA THR A 205 -24.37 3.24 14.95
C THR A 205 -22.87 3.20 14.73
N TYR A 206 -22.41 3.87 13.67
CA TYR A 206 -20.99 4.02 13.35
C TYR A 206 -20.65 5.49 13.14
N ASP A 207 -19.61 6.00 13.82
CA ASP A 207 -19.26 7.43 13.86
C ASP A 207 -18.29 7.86 12.75
N TYR A 208 -18.11 7.05 11.71
CA TYR A 208 -17.26 7.34 10.54
C TYR A 208 -15.81 7.75 10.87
N ILE A 209 -15.25 7.22 11.95
CA ILE A 209 -13.89 7.56 12.41
C ILE A 209 -12.79 7.09 11.45
N HIS A 210 -13.07 6.11 10.58
CA HIS A 210 -12.09 5.57 9.62
C HIS A 210 -12.19 6.23 8.24
N ARG A 211 -13.27 6.96 7.96
CA ARG A 211 -13.48 7.71 6.72
C ARG A 211 -14.58 8.73 6.89
N ASN A 212 -14.28 10.00 6.69
CA ASN A 212 -15.27 11.06 6.75
C ASN A 212 -16.44 10.82 5.79
N GLU A 213 -17.64 11.22 6.17
CA GLU A 213 -18.76 11.30 5.24
C GLU A 213 -18.51 12.39 4.18
N LYS A 214 -19.00 12.16 2.96
CA LYS A 214 -19.00 13.21 1.94
C LYS A 214 -20.07 14.26 2.27
N SER A 215 -19.72 15.54 2.21
CA SER A 215 -20.67 16.63 2.34
C SER A 215 -21.61 16.77 1.13
N SER A 216 -21.20 16.24 -0.03
CA SER A 216 -21.98 16.08 -1.25
C SER A 216 -21.32 14.98 -2.11
N PRO A 217 -22.02 14.41 -3.13
CA PRO A 217 -21.48 13.36 -3.98
C PRO A 217 -20.11 13.70 -4.62
N ASP A 218 -19.93 14.95 -5.04
CA ASP A 218 -18.72 15.45 -5.71
C ASP A 218 -17.70 16.10 -4.76
N ALA A 219 -17.97 16.11 -3.44
CA ALA A 219 -17.07 16.74 -2.49
C ALA A 219 -15.79 15.91 -2.31
N TYR A 220 -14.65 16.62 -2.21
CA TYR A 220 -13.41 16.00 -1.76
C TYR A 220 -13.61 15.46 -0.33
N ARG A 221 -13.19 14.23 -0.13
CA ARG A 221 -13.24 13.57 1.18
C ARG A 221 -11.81 13.55 1.75
N ASP A 222 -11.55 14.37 2.76
CA ASP A 222 -10.26 14.32 3.45
C ASP A 222 -10.18 13.12 4.39
N TYR A 223 -8.96 12.82 4.85
CA TYR A 223 -8.72 11.77 5.84
C TYR A 223 -9.42 12.08 7.17
N SER A 224 -9.82 11.03 7.87
CA SER A 224 -10.34 11.10 9.24
C SER A 224 -9.21 10.77 10.22
N PRO A 225 -8.93 11.61 11.24
CA PRO A 225 -7.92 11.29 12.24
C PRO A 225 -8.51 10.41 13.35
N HIS A 226 -7.78 9.37 13.77
CA HIS A 226 -8.09 8.61 14.98
C HIS A 226 -6.82 8.02 15.60
N ASP A 227 -6.91 7.58 16.86
CA ASP A 227 -5.80 6.95 17.56
C ASP A 227 -5.77 5.43 17.31
N VAL A 228 -4.55 4.86 17.28
CA VAL A 228 -4.33 3.42 17.15
C VAL A 228 -3.54 2.92 18.36
N THR A 229 -4.15 2.04 19.14
CA THR A 229 -3.46 1.32 20.22
C THR A 229 -2.58 0.23 19.61
N VAL A 230 -1.29 0.26 19.95
CA VAL A 230 -0.29 -0.69 19.44
C VAL A 230 -0.12 -1.86 20.39
N VAL A 231 -0.07 -3.06 19.86
CA VAL A 231 0.00 -4.29 20.65
C VAL A 231 1.44 -4.56 21.08
N LYS A 232 1.65 -4.68 22.39
CA LYS A 232 2.97 -4.98 22.96
C LYS A 232 3.53 -6.31 22.47
N GLY A 233 4.83 -6.33 22.17
CA GLY A 233 5.54 -7.51 21.68
C GLY A 233 5.47 -7.70 20.16
N THR A 234 4.99 -6.71 19.43
CA THR A 234 5.01 -6.66 17.96
C THR A 234 6.15 -5.74 17.47
N LYS A 235 6.57 -5.91 16.21
CA LYS A 235 7.56 -5.01 15.59
C LYS A 235 7.05 -3.55 15.56
N LEU A 236 5.75 -3.37 15.34
CA LEU A 236 5.15 -2.04 15.38
C LEU A 236 5.30 -1.39 16.76
N TYR A 237 5.17 -2.17 17.85
CA TYR A 237 5.39 -1.66 19.20
C TYR A 237 6.84 -1.20 19.41
N ASP A 238 7.82 -1.93 18.89
CA ASP A 238 9.22 -1.56 18.97
C ASP A 238 9.53 -0.28 18.16
N ILE A 239 8.77 -0.02 17.10
CA ILE A 239 8.90 1.17 16.25
C ILE A 239 8.19 2.40 16.85
N ALA A 240 6.95 2.22 17.31
CA ALA A 240 6.03 3.33 17.60
C ALA A 240 5.69 3.49 19.09
N GLY A 241 5.95 2.49 19.92
CA GLY A 241 5.50 2.47 21.32
C GLY A 241 4.03 2.05 21.44
N GLU A 242 3.34 2.53 22.48
CA GLU A 242 2.02 2.02 22.87
C GLU A 242 0.86 2.62 22.06
N LEU A 243 1.03 3.80 21.50
CA LEU A 243 -0.05 4.56 20.87
C LEU A 243 0.47 5.37 19.69
N LEU A 244 -0.25 5.33 18.59
CA LEU A 244 -0.12 6.27 17.47
C LEU A 244 -1.29 7.25 17.52
N HIS A 245 -1.00 8.54 17.48
CA HIS A 245 -1.98 9.60 17.60
C HIS A 245 -2.45 10.10 16.24
N ASN A 246 -3.76 10.30 16.09
CA ASN A 246 -4.35 10.98 14.94
C ASN A 246 -3.86 10.44 13.58
N VAL A 247 -3.81 9.12 13.42
CA VAL A 247 -3.41 8.52 12.13
C VAL A 247 -4.39 8.93 11.04
N PRO A 248 -3.92 9.32 9.83
CA PRO A 248 -4.81 9.63 8.71
C PRO A 248 -5.49 8.36 8.20
N SER A 249 -6.79 8.31 8.21
CA SER A 249 -7.57 7.14 7.82
C SER A 249 -8.55 7.45 6.70
N TRP A 250 -8.67 6.54 5.73
CA TRP A 250 -9.62 6.66 4.63
C TRP A 250 -10.00 5.29 4.09
N HIS A 251 -10.73 4.52 4.88
CA HIS A 251 -11.21 3.19 4.47
C HIS A 251 -12.62 2.91 4.99
N HIS A 252 -13.39 2.15 4.22
CA HIS A 252 -14.68 1.60 4.62
C HIS A 252 -14.67 0.08 4.73
N GLN A 253 -13.58 -0.56 4.31
CA GLN A 253 -13.30 -1.97 4.52
C GLN A 253 -12.28 -2.13 5.65
N ALA A 254 -12.29 -3.28 6.33
CA ALA A 254 -11.32 -3.61 7.37
C ALA A 254 -11.10 -5.12 7.45
N LEU A 255 -10.02 -5.55 8.12
CA LEU A 255 -9.89 -6.93 8.53
C LEU A 255 -10.72 -7.16 9.81
N LEU A 256 -11.55 -8.19 9.80
CA LEU A 256 -12.36 -8.59 10.96
C LEU A 256 -11.57 -9.46 11.94
N SER A 257 -10.80 -10.42 11.42
CA SER A 257 -10.03 -11.35 12.24
C SER A 257 -8.81 -11.88 11.48
N VAL A 258 -7.73 -12.08 12.21
CA VAL A 258 -6.50 -12.76 11.77
C VAL A 258 -6.33 -14.14 12.44
N GLU A 259 -7.35 -14.61 13.14
CA GLU A 259 -7.30 -15.89 13.83
C GLU A 259 -7.13 -17.06 12.85
N GLY A 260 -6.29 -18.04 13.22
CA GLY A 260 -5.98 -19.19 12.38
C GLY A 260 -5.03 -18.89 11.19
N THR A 261 -4.49 -17.67 11.12
CA THR A 261 -3.55 -17.24 10.08
C THR A 261 -2.13 -17.04 10.66
N PRO A 262 -1.10 -16.91 9.84
CA PRO A 262 0.26 -16.54 10.30
C PRO A 262 0.40 -15.05 10.65
N LEU A 263 -0.68 -14.30 10.70
CA LEU A 263 -0.71 -12.89 11.06
C LEU A 263 -0.92 -12.70 12.57
N VAL A 264 -0.41 -11.60 13.09
CA VAL A 264 -0.80 -11.04 14.37
C VAL A 264 -1.36 -9.63 14.18
N MET A 265 -2.38 -9.27 14.95
CA MET A 265 -2.85 -7.90 15.06
C MET A 265 -1.79 -7.11 15.82
N SER A 266 -1.19 -6.11 15.18
CA SER A 266 -0.18 -5.25 15.79
C SER A 266 -0.70 -3.86 16.17
N GLY A 267 -1.87 -3.47 15.67
CA GLY A 267 -2.55 -2.24 16.06
C GLY A 267 -4.06 -2.34 15.91
N TYR A 268 -4.80 -1.60 16.73
CA TYR A 268 -6.26 -1.57 16.68
C TYR A 268 -6.81 -0.24 17.23
N THR A 269 -8.03 0.09 16.81
CA THR A 269 -8.87 1.07 17.50
C THR A 269 -10.11 0.40 18.06
N ILE A 270 -10.82 1.05 19.02
CA ILE A 270 -12.05 0.50 19.60
C ILE A 270 -13.24 1.21 18.95
N VAL A 271 -14.15 0.43 18.36
CA VAL A 271 -15.43 0.90 17.82
C VAL A 271 -16.53 0.05 18.42
N ASN A 272 -17.49 0.67 19.10
CA ASN A 272 -18.60 -0.01 19.78
C ASN A 272 -18.16 -1.20 20.68
N GLY A 273 -17.01 -1.04 21.38
CA GLY A 273 -16.44 -2.08 22.23
C GLY A 273 -15.69 -3.20 21.49
N MET A 274 -15.66 -3.17 20.16
CA MET A 274 -14.93 -4.13 19.33
C MET A 274 -13.57 -3.55 18.89
N LYS A 275 -12.53 -4.41 18.85
CA LYS A 275 -11.24 -4.06 18.24
C LYS A 275 -11.34 -4.10 16.73
N MET A 276 -11.24 -2.95 16.09
CA MET A 276 -11.05 -2.82 14.65
C MET A 276 -9.56 -2.88 14.35
N ILE A 277 -9.16 -3.77 13.46
CA ILE A 277 -7.74 -4.03 13.14
C ILE A 277 -7.19 -2.89 12.29
N GLU A 278 -6.15 -2.22 12.79
CA GLU A 278 -5.49 -1.08 12.14
C GLU A 278 -4.06 -1.38 11.69
N ALA A 279 -3.46 -2.46 12.21
CA ALA A 279 -2.15 -2.93 11.76
C ALA A 279 -2.00 -4.43 11.97
N ILE A 280 -1.28 -5.08 11.06
CA ILE A 280 -0.97 -6.51 11.08
C ILE A 280 0.48 -6.77 10.75
N GLU A 281 1.00 -7.91 11.23
CA GLU A 281 2.34 -8.40 10.92
C GLU A 281 2.33 -9.90 10.62
N ARG A 282 3.15 -10.33 9.64
CA ARG A 282 3.52 -11.74 9.42
C ARG A 282 4.70 -12.08 10.32
N THR A 283 4.48 -12.99 11.26
CA THR A 283 5.54 -13.39 12.23
C THR A 283 6.55 -14.36 11.64
N ASP A 284 6.19 -15.03 10.55
CA ASP A 284 7.02 -15.98 9.81
C ASP A 284 7.89 -15.33 8.71
N LYS A 285 7.87 -13.99 8.61
CA LYS A 285 8.64 -13.22 7.62
C LYS A 285 9.58 -12.22 8.29
N THR A 286 10.68 -11.91 7.60
CA THR A 286 11.65 -10.92 8.09
C THR A 286 10.97 -9.58 8.34
N PHE A 287 10.21 -9.08 7.36
CA PHE A 287 9.39 -7.89 7.49
C PHE A 287 8.23 -7.93 6.49
N ALA A 288 7.04 -8.18 6.96
CA ALA A 288 5.81 -8.05 6.21
C ALA A 288 4.76 -7.46 7.16
N ILE A 289 4.55 -6.15 7.07
CA ILE A 289 3.68 -5.36 7.94
C ILE A 289 2.67 -4.63 7.08
N GLY A 290 1.45 -4.48 7.58
CA GLY A 290 0.40 -3.67 6.97
C GLY A 290 -0.16 -2.66 7.94
N PHE A 291 -0.42 -1.44 7.45
CA PHE A 291 -1.14 -0.38 8.14
C PHE A 291 -2.44 -0.07 7.40
N GLN A 292 -3.56 0.00 8.12
CA GLN A 292 -4.85 0.36 7.53
C GLN A 292 -4.94 1.86 7.26
N PHE A 293 -4.15 2.65 7.95
CA PHE A 293 -4.03 4.10 7.86
C PHE A 293 -2.88 4.54 6.93
N HIS A 294 -2.75 5.85 6.71
CA HIS A 294 -1.92 6.48 5.68
C HIS A 294 -0.82 7.39 6.27
N PRO A 295 0.28 6.85 6.82
CA PRO A 295 1.38 7.69 7.33
C PRO A 295 2.00 8.58 6.24
N GLU A 296 1.98 8.14 4.97
CA GLU A 296 2.45 8.90 3.82
C GLU A 296 1.63 10.18 3.60
N ALA A 297 0.33 10.15 3.87
CA ALA A 297 -0.51 11.34 3.76
C ALA A 297 -0.15 12.41 4.81
N ALA A 298 0.15 11.99 6.05
CA ALA A 298 0.64 12.91 7.08
C ALA A 298 1.97 13.55 6.67
N ILE A 299 2.92 12.77 6.14
CA ILE A 299 4.20 13.29 5.65
C ILE A 299 3.96 14.37 4.59
N VAL A 300 3.12 14.10 3.60
CA VAL A 300 2.84 15.06 2.51
C VAL A 300 2.14 16.32 3.02
N LYS A 301 1.13 16.17 3.91
CA LYS A 301 0.46 17.35 4.53
C LYS A 301 1.47 18.25 5.25
N HIS A 302 2.44 17.68 5.96
CA HIS A 302 3.50 18.47 6.61
C HIS A 302 4.48 19.09 5.59
N CYS A 303 4.90 18.35 4.56
CA CYS A 303 5.79 18.86 3.52
C CYS A 303 5.19 20.01 2.72
N THR A 304 3.90 19.95 2.43
CA THR A 304 3.18 20.99 1.68
C THR A 304 2.69 22.15 2.54
N GLY A 305 2.81 22.03 3.87
CA GLY A 305 2.27 23.03 4.79
C GLY A 305 0.75 23.12 4.79
N ALA A 306 0.05 22.00 4.56
CA ALA A 306 -1.41 21.94 4.56
C ALA A 306 -2.00 22.56 5.84
N ALA A 307 -3.06 23.34 5.72
CA ALA A 307 -3.64 24.10 6.84
C ALA A 307 -4.13 23.18 7.99
N ASN A 308 -4.48 21.94 7.66
CA ASN A 308 -4.98 20.95 8.62
C ASN A 308 -3.94 19.88 9.00
N LYS A 309 -2.66 20.08 8.66
CA LYS A 309 -1.60 19.10 8.93
C LYS A 309 -1.50 18.70 10.41
N ASP A 310 -1.76 19.64 11.32
CA ASP A 310 -1.66 19.45 12.77
C ASP A 310 -2.86 18.67 13.36
N ASN A 311 -3.89 18.38 12.56
CA ASN A 311 -4.98 17.49 12.92
C ASN A 311 -4.59 15.99 12.81
N PHE A 312 -3.46 15.71 12.19
CA PHE A 312 -2.98 14.36 11.94
C PHE A 312 -1.67 14.08 12.71
N MET A 313 -1.26 12.83 12.68
CA MET A 313 -0.02 12.38 13.32
C MET A 313 1.16 13.28 12.93
N SER A 314 2.10 13.45 13.84
CA SER A 314 3.26 14.32 13.62
C SER A 314 4.16 13.80 12.50
N MET A 315 4.86 14.71 11.82
CA MET A 315 5.87 14.37 10.81
C MET A 315 6.89 13.34 11.33
N LYS A 316 7.28 13.46 12.60
CA LYS A 316 8.24 12.57 13.25
C LYS A 316 7.68 11.14 13.36
N GLU A 317 6.45 10.98 13.86
CA GLU A 317 5.81 9.68 14.01
C GLU A 317 5.59 9.02 12.64
N ALA A 318 5.05 9.77 11.67
CA ALA A 318 4.82 9.28 10.32
C ALA A 318 6.11 8.82 9.64
N LYS A 319 7.17 9.64 9.70
CA LYS A 319 8.49 9.26 9.16
C LYS A 319 9.10 8.07 9.89
N ASN A 320 8.90 7.93 11.21
CA ASN A 320 9.47 6.82 11.97
C ASN A 320 8.98 5.47 11.47
N LEU A 321 7.71 5.34 11.10
CA LEU A 321 7.14 4.11 10.54
C LEU A 321 7.86 3.69 9.23
N ILE A 322 8.03 4.62 8.30
CA ILE A 322 8.66 4.35 6.99
C ILE A 322 10.18 4.24 7.11
N THR A 323 10.82 5.09 7.93
CA THR A 323 12.28 5.05 8.13
C THR A 323 12.72 3.76 8.82
N SER A 324 11.94 3.22 9.75
CA SER A 324 12.23 1.94 10.40
C SER A 324 12.22 0.78 9.39
N PHE A 325 11.25 0.76 8.46
CA PHE A 325 11.24 -0.16 7.33
C PHE A 325 12.51 -0.04 6.48
N ILE A 326 12.87 1.17 6.06
CA ILE A 326 14.07 1.44 5.26
C ILE A 326 15.35 1.03 5.98
N THR A 327 15.45 1.33 7.29
CA THR A 327 16.62 0.98 8.12
C THR A 327 16.82 -0.52 8.23
N LEU A 328 15.73 -1.29 8.40
CA LEU A 328 15.81 -2.74 8.40
C LEU A 328 16.32 -3.28 7.05
N ILE A 329 15.87 -2.71 5.94
CA ILE A 329 16.33 -3.10 4.60
C ILE A 329 17.82 -2.79 4.41
N LYS A 330 18.28 -1.62 4.87
CA LYS A 330 19.71 -1.25 4.86
C LYS A 330 20.56 -2.27 5.62
N THR A 331 20.12 -2.64 6.82
CA THR A 331 20.80 -3.64 7.65
C THR A 331 20.86 -5.00 6.96
N ARG A 332 19.75 -5.43 6.36
CA ARG A 332 19.66 -6.69 5.62
C ARG A 332 20.56 -6.69 4.37
N LYS A 333 20.62 -5.57 3.66
CA LYS A 333 21.48 -5.39 2.47
C LYS A 333 22.96 -5.48 2.84
N ALA A 334 23.36 -4.84 3.94
CA ALA A 334 24.73 -4.86 4.47
C ALA A 334 25.15 -6.25 4.97
N SER A 335 24.23 -7.10 5.42
CA SER A 335 24.51 -8.45 5.93
C SER A 335 24.60 -9.52 4.83
N LYS A 336 24.22 -9.23 3.58
CA LYS A 336 24.39 -10.16 2.46
C LYS A 336 25.88 -10.21 2.07
N PRO A 337 26.48 -11.43 1.96
CA PRO A 337 27.84 -11.52 1.44
C PRO A 337 27.92 -10.90 0.03
N THR A 338 28.90 -10.06 -0.20
CA THR A 338 29.27 -9.62 -1.56
C THR A 338 29.77 -10.84 -2.32
N ASN A 339 28.98 -11.33 -3.28
CA ASN A 339 29.41 -12.37 -4.21
C ASN A 339 30.44 -11.82 -5.20
#